data_0f905fbe4cea1bafd75264938f5c1aa1
#
_entry.id   0f905fbe4cea1bafd75264938f5c1aa1
#
_cell.length_a   1.000
_cell.length_b   1.000
_cell.length_c   1.000
_cell.angle_alpha   90.00
_cell.angle_beta   90.00
_cell.angle_gamma   90.00
#
_symmetry.space_group_name_H-M   'P 1'
#
loop_
_entity.id
_entity.type
_entity.pdbx_description
1 polymer ?
#
loop_
_entity_poly.entity_id
_entity_poly.type
_entity_poly.pdbx_seq_one_letter_code
_entity_poly.pdbx_strand_id
1 'polypeptide(L)'
;MFITLIITFISLIGLVVIHEFGHFILAKKFGVKVEEFGIGYPPRIFGKKIGDTIYSINLLPFGAFVKLPGEIERVDDWQSFSKQPIWKRSLIVLGGVISFWIVAMILFSIVFYLGTFLAISDQENVSEARVQIAAVANNS
;
A
#
# COMPACT_ATOMS: atom_id res chain seq x y z
N MET A 1 16.97 12.05 13.19
CA MET A 1 17.44 11.20 12.10
C MET A 1 17.02 9.74 12.25
N PHE A 2 17.32 9.04 13.36
CA PHE A 2 16.96 7.61 13.54
C PHE A 2 15.43 7.35 13.52
N ILE A 3 14.66 8.15 14.22
CA ILE A 3 13.17 8.05 14.24
C ILE A 3 12.58 8.25 12.85
N THR A 4 13.10 9.20 12.08
CA THR A 4 12.65 9.45 10.71
C THR A 4 12.88 8.22 9.81
N LEU A 5 14.03 7.56 9.92
CA LEU A 5 14.33 6.34 9.18
C LEU A 5 13.36 5.21 9.53
N ILE A 6 13.03 5.03 10.82
CA ILE A 6 12.07 4.02 11.27
C ILE A 6 10.68 4.31 10.69
N ILE A 7 10.20 5.55 10.81
CA ILE A 7 8.88 5.94 10.28
C ILE A 7 8.84 5.72 8.77
N THR A 8 9.86 6.14 8.04
CA THR A 8 9.94 5.94 6.59
C THR A 8 9.91 4.46 6.23
N PHE A 9 10.67 3.63 6.94
CA PHE A 9 10.71 2.19 6.70
C PHE A 9 9.36 1.52 6.95
N ILE A 10 8.70 1.82 8.07
CA ILE A 10 7.37 1.31 8.40
C ILE A 10 6.34 1.79 7.37
N SER A 11 6.40 3.04 6.94
CA SER A 11 5.51 3.59 5.93
C SER A 11 5.66 2.89 4.57
N LEU A 12 6.90 2.60 4.16
CA LEU A 12 7.16 1.85 2.92
C LEU A 12 6.58 0.43 2.99
N ILE A 13 6.80 -0.28 4.09
CA ILE A 13 6.20 -1.62 4.28
C ILE A 13 4.68 -1.52 4.23
N GLY A 14 4.09 -0.56 4.93
CA GLY A 14 2.64 -0.32 4.92
C GLY A 14 2.09 -0.09 3.52
N LEU A 15 2.77 0.72 2.71
CA LEU A 15 2.37 0.96 1.32
C LEU A 15 2.43 -0.32 0.48
N VAL A 16 3.49 -1.12 0.61
CA VAL A 16 3.60 -2.39 -0.13
C VAL A 16 2.49 -3.36 0.29
N VAL A 17 2.19 -3.46 1.59
CA VAL A 17 1.08 -4.30 2.08
C VAL A 17 -0.26 -3.85 1.48
N ILE A 18 -0.51 -2.54 1.40
CA ILE A 18 -1.72 -1.99 0.79
C ILE A 18 -1.78 -2.31 -0.70
N HIS A 19 -0.65 -2.22 -1.40
CA HIS A 19 -0.55 -2.60 -2.81
C HIS A 19 -0.95 -4.05 -3.03
N GLU A 20 -0.34 -4.97 -2.30
CA GLU A 20 -0.64 -6.41 -2.38
C GLU A 20 -2.08 -6.72 -1.96
N PHE A 21 -2.62 -5.97 -1.00
CA PHE A 21 -4.01 -6.09 -0.60
C PHE A 21 -4.99 -5.71 -1.72
N GLY A 22 -4.62 -4.77 -2.59
CA GLY A 22 -5.38 -4.45 -3.80
C GLY A 22 -5.49 -5.65 -4.76
N HIS A 23 -4.39 -6.35 -5.03
CA HIS A 23 -4.38 -7.58 -5.82
C HIS A 23 -5.23 -8.67 -5.16
N PHE A 24 -5.05 -8.84 -3.85
CA PHE A 24 -5.78 -9.82 -3.04
C PHE A 24 -7.30 -9.65 -3.14
N ILE A 25 -7.81 -8.44 -2.92
CA ILE A 25 -9.25 -8.16 -2.96
C ILE A 25 -9.83 -8.48 -4.34
N LEU A 26 -9.18 -8.02 -5.40
CA LEU A 26 -9.68 -8.23 -6.76
C LEU A 26 -9.57 -9.70 -7.19
N ALA A 27 -8.50 -10.41 -6.81
CA ALA A 27 -8.39 -11.84 -7.04
C ALA A 27 -9.57 -12.60 -6.37
N LYS A 28 -9.84 -12.34 -5.10
CA LYS A 28 -10.98 -12.93 -4.38
C LYS A 28 -12.32 -12.56 -5.02
N LYS A 29 -12.52 -11.30 -5.39
CA LYS A 29 -13.77 -10.82 -6.02
C LYS A 29 -14.04 -11.50 -7.36
N PHE A 30 -13.00 -11.82 -8.14
CA PHE A 30 -13.14 -12.49 -9.44
C PHE A 30 -13.11 -14.01 -9.35
N GLY A 31 -13.09 -14.57 -8.14
CA GLY A 31 -13.12 -16.02 -7.91
C GLY A 31 -11.79 -16.72 -8.18
N VAL A 32 -10.68 -15.97 -8.24
CA VAL A 32 -9.34 -16.53 -8.31
C VAL A 32 -8.93 -17.00 -6.92
N LYS A 33 -8.42 -18.23 -6.85
CA LYS A 33 -7.90 -18.77 -5.60
C LYS A 33 -6.67 -17.99 -5.18
N VAL A 34 -6.62 -17.61 -3.91
CA VAL A 34 -5.42 -17.02 -3.30
C VAL A 34 -4.84 -18.05 -2.35
N GLU A 35 -3.65 -18.57 -2.67
CA GLU A 35 -2.99 -19.57 -1.83
C GLU A 35 -2.42 -18.95 -0.56
N GLU A 36 -1.77 -17.82 -0.69
CA GLU A 36 -1.12 -17.14 0.43
C GLU A 36 -1.14 -15.62 0.27
N PHE A 37 -1.41 -14.93 1.38
CA PHE A 37 -1.17 -13.50 1.55
C PHE A 37 -0.13 -13.34 2.65
N GLY A 38 1.06 -12.90 2.30
CA GLY A 38 2.19 -12.82 3.21
C GLY A 38 2.70 -11.39 3.42
N ILE A 39 2.96 -11.05 4.69
CA ILE A 39 3.69 -9.84 5.06
C ILE A 39 5.15 -10.24 5.30
N GLY A 40 6.07 -9.58 4.60
CA GLY A 40 7.48 -9.96 4.57
C GLY A 40 7.77 -11.13 3.64
N TYR A 41 9.04 -11.49 3.50
CA TYR A 41 9.50 -12.63 2.69
C TYR A 41 10.01 -13.78 3.55
N PRO A 42 9.93 -15.02 3.03
CA PRO A 42 10.39 -16.23 3.75
C PRO A 42 11.76 -16.08 4.40
N PRO A 43 12.02 -16.84 5.49
CA PRO A 43 11.21 -17.94 6.03
C PRO A 43 9.98 -17.47 6.84
N ARG A 44 8.91 -18.30 6.82
CA ARG A 44 7.66 -18.02 7.55
C ARG A 44 7.87 -18.17 9.07
N ILE A 45 7.49 -17.14 9.82
CA ILE A 45 7.48 -17.17 11.29
C ILE A 45 6.13 -17.66 11.78
N PHE A 46 5.05 -17.09 11.25
CA PHE A 46 3.68 -17.43 11.64
C PHE A 46 2.80 -17.52 10.40
N GLY A 47 1.84 -18.45 10.42
CA GLY A 47 0.86 -18.58 9.35
C GLY A 47 -0.43 -19.23 9.85
N LYS A 48 -1.57 -18.64 9.46
CA LYS A 48 -2.91 -19.16 9.78
C LYS A 48 -3.70 -19.34 8.49
N LYS A 49 -4.24 -20.53 8.29
CA LYS A 49 -5.14 -20.79 7.16
C LYS A 49 -6.56 -20.35 7.54
N ILE A 50 -7.16 -19.49 6.71
CA ILE A 50 -8.55 -19.05 6.84
C ILE A 50 -9.21 -19.26 5.48
N GLY A 51 -10.14 -20.21 5.43
CA GLY A 51 -10.70 -20.71 4.17
C GLY A 51 -9.61 -21.34 3.31
N ASP A 52 -9.49 -20.90 2.07
CA ASP A 52 -8.50 -21.42 1.10
C ASP A 52 -7.18 -20.64 1.10
N THR A 53 -7.08 -19.58 1.91
CA THR A 53 -5.92 -18.68 1.94
C THR A 53 -5.13 -18.84 3.24
N ILE A 54 -3.80 -18.89 3.11
CA ILE A 54 -2.87 -18.81 4.24
C ILE A 54 -2.49 -17.34 4.41
N TYR A 55 -2.70 -16.81 5.61
CA TYR A 55 -2.21 -15.49 6.01
C TYR A 55 -0.93 -15.68 6.79
N SER A 56 0.18 -15.13 6.31
CA SER A 56 1.49 -15.36 6.90
C SER A 56 2.24 -14.08 7.26
N ILE A 57 3.06 -14.19 8.30
CA ILE A 57 4.05 -13.21 8.69
C ILE A 57 5.41 -13.88 8.56
N ASN A 58 6.29 -13.25 7.82
CA ASN A 58 7.60 -13.79 7.46
C ASN A 58 8.73 -12.99 8.12
N LEU A 59 9.91 -13.58 8.16
CA LEU A 59 11.06 -13.05 8.89
C LEU A 59 11.62 -11.78 8.27
N LEU A 60 11.66 -11.70 6.95
CA LEU A 60 12.27 -10.58 6.24
C LEU A 60 11.22 -9.48 6.00
N PRO A 61 11.27 -8.35 6.72
CA PRO A 61 10.21 -7.33 6.67
C PRO A 61 10.35 -6.38 5.47
N PHE A 62 10.72 -6.90 4.30
CA PHE A 62 10.99 -6.09 3.10
C PHE A 62 9.84 -6.11 2.10
N GLY A 63 8.60 -6.20 2.55
CA GLY A 63 7.47 -6.13 1.65
C GLY A 63 6.30 -7.02 2.03
N ALA A 64 5.52 -7.39 1.03
CA ALA A 64 4.39 -8.30 1.13
C ALA A 64 4.26 -9.06 -0.20
N PHE A 65 3.43 -10.07 -0.25
CA PHE A 65 3.12 -10.80 -1.48
C PHE A 65 1.74 -11.46 -1.43
N VAL A 66 1.18 -11.63 -2.62
CA VAL A 66 -0.01 -12.44 -2.85
C VAL A 66 0.38 -13.58 -3.79
N LYS A 67 0.14 -14.82 -3.39
CA LYS A 67 0.42 -15.98 -4.23
C LYS A 67 -0.83 -16.46 -4.92
N LEU A 68 -0.86 -16.34 -6.25
CA LEU A 68 -1.96 -16.75 -7.10
C LEU A 68 -1.54 -17.98 -7.93
N PRO A 69 -2.31 -19.09 -7.91
CA PRO A 69 -2.06 -20.21 -8.80
C PRO A 69 -2.15 -19.78 -10.25
N GLY A 70 -1.18 -20.16 -11.06
CA GLY A 70 -1.18 -19.82 -12.49
C GLY A 70 -0.65 -18.44 -12.84
N GLU A 71 -0.04 -17.74 -11.90
CA GLU A 71 0.61 -16.45 -12.16
C GLU A 71 1.98 -16.64 -12.86
N ILE A 72 2.80 -17.56 -12.37
CA ILE A 72 4.14 -17.86 -12.91
C ILE A 72 4.06 -18.99 -13.90
N GLU A 73 3.42 -20.11 -13.53
CA GLU A 73 3.28 -21.30 -14.34
C GLU A 73 1.80 -21.53 -14.66
N ARG A 74 1.49 -22.03 -15.87
CA ARG A 74 0.11 -22.34 -16.23
C ARG A 74 -0.40 -23.52 -15.38
N VAL A 75 -1.47 -23.26 -14.64
CA VAL A 75 -2.15 -24.28 -13.84
C VAL A 75 -3.51 -24.55 -14.46
N ASP A 76 -3.84 -25.82 -14.64
CA ASP A 76 -5.08 -26.26 -15.29
C ASP A 76 -6.25 -26.38 -14.29
N ASP A 77 -6.41 -25.31 -13.49
CA ASP A 77 -7.51 -25.16 -12.53
C ASP A 77 -8.36 -23.95 -12.93
N TRP A 78 -9.68 -24.11 -12.91
CA TRP A 78 -10.62 -23.05 -13.28
C TRP A 78 -10.52 -21.81 -12.36
N GLN A 79 -10.07 -21.98 -11.12
CA GLN A 79 -9.80 -20.88 -10.17
C GLN A 79 -8.39 -20.27 -10.32
N SER A 80 -7.60 -20.76 -11.27
CA SER A 80 -6.26 -20.21 -11.49
C SER A 80 -6.31 -18.85 -12.19
N PHE A 81 -5.31 -18.00 -11.89
CA PHE A 81 -5.14 -16.71 -12.55
C PHE A 81 -4.98 -16.87 -14.08
N SER A 82 -4.25 -17.90 -14.54
CA SER A 82 -3.99 -18.15 -15.97
C SER A 82 -5.25 -18.51 -16.77
N LYS A 83 -6.29 -19.07 -16.15
CA LYS A 83 -7.56 -19.41 -16.79
C LYS A 83 -8.55 -18.25 -16.85
N GLN A 84 -8.30 -17.18 -16.12
CA GLN A 84 -9.18 -16.01 -16.17
C GLN A 84 -9.04 -15.26 -17.50
N PRO A 85 -10.13 -14.66 -17.99
CA PRO A 85 -10.08 -13.82 -19.17
C PRO A 85 -9.15 -12.62 -18.95
N ILE A 86 -8.56 -12.10 -20.03
CA ILE A 86 -7.53 -11.06 -19.98
C ILE A 86 -7.96 -9.84 -19.17
N TRP A 87 -9.21 -9.39 -19.34
CA TRP A 87 -9.72 -8.22 -18.62
C TRP A 87 -9.72 -8.39 -17.09
N LYS A 88 -10.07 -9.61 -16.59
CA LYS A 88 -10.00 -9.89 -15.14
C LYS A 88 -8.56 -9.89 -14.65
N ARG A 89 -7.65 -10.52 -15.40
CA ARG A 89 -6.23 -10.54 -15.06
C ARG A 89 -5.65 -9.13 -15.03
N SER A 90 -5.99 -8.29 -16.01
CA SER A 90 -5.56 -6.89 -16.04
C SER A 90 -6.10 -6.11 -14.85
N LEU A 91 -7.36 -6.29 -14.46
CA LEU A 91 -7.93 -5.62 -13.28
C LEU A 91 -7.28 -6.11 -11.98
N ILE A 92 -6.97 -7.40 -11.84
CA ILE A 92 -6.25 -7.91 -10.67
C ILE A 92 -4.88 -7.24 -10.57
N VAL A 93 -4.12 -7.18 -11.66
CA VAL A 93 -2.81 -6.52 -11.69
C VAL A 93 -2.92 -5.02 -11.42
N LEU A 94 -3.93 -4.35 -11.95
CA LEU A 94 -4.18 -2.93 -11.66
C LEU A 94 -4.65 -2.68 -10.22
N GLY A 95 -5.12 -3.72 -9.52
CA GLY A 95 -5.62 -3.63 -8.15
C GLY A 95 -4.63 -2.99 -7.19
N GLY A 96 -3.36 -3.31 -7.32
CA GLY A 96 -2.31 -2.71 -6.52
C GLY A 96 -2.17 -1.20 -6.76
N VAL A 97 -2.20 -0.77 -8.02
CA VAL A 97 -2.13 0.65 -8.39
C VAL A 97 -3.38 1.39 -7.91
N ILE A 98 -4.56 0.81 -8.09
CA ILE A 98 -5.84 1.40 -7.66
C ILE A 98 -5.84 1.59 -6.14
N SER A 99 -5.31 0.64 -5.37
CA SER A 99 -5.22 0.78 -3.91
C SER A 99 -4.35 1.98 -3.50
N PHE A 100 -3.24 2.24 -4.18
CA PHE A 100 -2.42 3.42 -3.95
C PHE A 100 -3.16 4.73 -4.24
N TRP A 101 -3.92 4.79 -5.33
CA TRP A 101 -4.71 5.98 -5.65
C TRP A 101 -5.76 6.27 -4.57
N ILE A 102 -6.43 5.23 -4.08
CA ILE A 102 -7.41 5.38 -3.00
C ILE A 102 -6.74 5.90 -1.72
N VAL A 103 -5.61 5.31 -1.33
CA VAL A 103 -4.87 5.75 -0.13
C VAL A 103 -4.35 7.17 -0.31
N ALA A 104 -3.80 7.51 -1.47
CA ALA A 104 -3.35 8.86 -1.76
C ALA A 104 -4.49 9.88 -1.63
N MET A 105 -5.66 9.61 -2.20
CA MET A 105 -6.83 10.49 -2.07
C MET A 105 -7.26 10.67 -0.61
N ILE A 106 -7.26 9.59 0.19
CA ILE A 106 -7.59 9.65 1.62
C ILE A 106 -6.56 10.51 2.36
N LEU A 107 -5.27 10.27 2.14
CA LEU A 107 -4.20 11.02 2.80
C LEU A 107 -4.24 12.51 2.44
N PHE A 108 -4.42 12.85 1.15
CA PHE A 108 -4.58 14.24 0.72
C PHE A 108 -5.82 14.88 1.37
N SER A 109 -6.94 14.17 1.43
CA SER A 109 -8.15 14.69 2.09
C SER A 109 -7.90 14.99 3.57
N ILE A 110 -7.17 14.12 4.27
CA ILE A 110 -6.80 14.33 5.67
C ILE A 110 -5.87 15.55 5.80
N VAL A 111 -4.85 15.65 4.95
CA VAL A 111 -3.90 16.78 4.96
C VAL A 111 -4.63 18.10 4.72
N PHE A 112 -5.52 18.16 3.73
CA PHE A 112 -6.32 19.37 3.46
C PHE A 112 -7.28 19.71 4.61
N TYR A 113 -7.86 18.70 5.24
CA TYR A 113 -8.74 18.91 6.40
C TYR A 113 -7.98 19.44 7.63
N LEU A 114 -6.78 18.92 7.88
CA LEU A 114 -5.94 19.35 9.01
C LEU A 114 -5.25 20.71 8.76
N GLY A 115 -5.19 21.15 7.51
CA GLY A 115 -4.42 22.30 7.07
C GLY A 115 -2.96 21.99 6.81
N THR A 116 -2.37 22.71 5.89
CA THR A 116 -0.93 22.60 5.57
C THR A 116 -0.22 23.90 5.94
N PHE A 117 1.02 23.78 6.41
CA PHE A 117 1.89 24.94 6.56
C PHE A 117 2.37 25.38 5.17
N LEU A 118 1.90 26.54 4.71
CA LEU A 118 2.38 27.17 3.49
C LEU A 118 3.32 28.31 3.87
N ALA A 119 4.45 28.39 3.19
CA ALA A 119 5.28 29.58 3.24
C ALA A 119 4.57 30.69 2.47
N ILE A 120 4.12 31.72 3.18
CA ILE A 120 3.43 32.88 2.60
C ILE A 120 4.49 33.91 2.27
N SER A 121 4.50 34.42 1.02
CA SER A 121 5.31 35.58 0.66
C SER A 121 4.61 36.85 1.13
N ASP A 122 5.38 37.92 1.44
CA ASP A 122 4.87 39.19 1.96
C ASP A 122 3.83 39.90 1.07
N GLN A 123 3.51 39.33 -0.08
CA GLN A 123 2.55 39.88 -1.06
C GLN A 123 1.16 39.23 -1.01
N GLU A 124 0.95 38.18 -0.24
CA GLU A 124 -0.35 37.50 -0.14
C GLU A 124 -1.15 37.99 1.09
N ASN A 125 -2.30 38.62 0.81
CA ASN A 125 -3.28 39.02 1.83
C ASN A 125 -4.03 37.73 2.31
N VAL A 126 -3.62 37.15 3.40
CA VAL A 126 -4.25 35.96 3.97
C VAL A 126 -5.01 36.35 5.24
N SER A 127 -6.31 36.55 5.13
CA SER A 127 -7.16 37.03 6.22
C SER A 127 -7.39 36.04 7.37
N GLU A 128 -7.09 34.75 7.20
CA GLU A 128 -7.38 33.69 8.20
C GLU A 128 -6.19 32.74 8.50
N ALA A 129 -4.97 33.10 8.11
CA ALA A 129 -3.81 32.26 8.37
C ALA A 129 -3.27 32.45 9.79
N ARG A 130 -3.00 31.34 10.48
CA ARG A 130 -2.20 31.37 11.71
C ARG A 130 -0.73 31.36 11.34
N VAL A 131 -0.03 32.47 11.61
CA VAL A 131 1.41 32.60 11.38
C VAL A 131 2.15 31.85 12.49
N GLN A 132 3.01 30.88 12.13
CA GLN A 132 3.97 30.27 13.04
C GLN A 132 5.39 30.62 12.60
N ILE A 133 6.18 31.21 13.52
CA ILE A 133 7.59 31.48 13.28
C ILE A 133 8.37 30.17 13.41
N ALA A 134 8.81 29.61 12.29
CA ALA A 134 9.56 28.35 12.26
C ALA A 134 11.07 28.54 12.55
N ALA A 135 11.64 29.69 12.23
CA ALA A 135 13.03 30.04 12.53
C ALA A 135 13.24 31.55 12.44
N VAL A 136 14.13 32.08 13.26
CA VAL A 136 14.64 33.45 13.17
C VAL A 136 16.07 33.36 12.68
N ALA A 137 16.36 33.99 11.52
CA ALA A 137 17.74 34.12 11.05
C ALA A 137 18.50 35.07 11.98
N ASN A 138 19.54 34.60 12.64
CA ASN A 138 20.46 35.48 13.36
C ASN A 138 21.26 36.26 12.30
N ASN A 139 20.99 37.52 12.19
CA ASN A 139 21.87 38.44 11.49
C ASN A 139 23.14 38.64 12.37
N SER A 140 24.23 38.04 11.94
CA SER A 140 25.58 38.31 12.38
C SER A 140 26.13 39.54 11.69
#